data_ef0abf55060fbefc76d5b1a9e8193a2a
#
_entry.id   ef0abf55060fbefc76d5b1a9e8193a2a
#
_cell.length_a   1.000
_cell.length_b   1.000
_cell.length_c   1.000
_cell.angle_alpha   90.00
_cell.angle_beta   90.00
_cell.angle_gamma   90.00
#
_symmetry.space_group_name_H-M   'P 1'
#
loop_
_entity.id
_entity.type
_entity.pdbx_description
1 polymer ?
#
loop_
_entity_poly.entity_id
_entity_poly.type
_entity_poly.pdbx_seq_one_letter_code
_entity_poly.pdbx_strand_id
1 'polypeptide(L)'
;YVYNGNTFDDQFLSSFGSPVPAGGYDFLEGPKVDTNGDGVLDTLGMTSFVYFAAGSSVSDPSTRVYAGTLQWFNLMEGYLPRPAYPTQQPFVDPITGFAEKYVLAGDPTSATGWVDGIILPPGDRRLVMNTGPFEMVINDTQDVVVGLIGGLGINNLSSVAVLKYNDKFAQFAYDNDFDLPQPPPAPTVSVFEGDGYITLNWAETAAYTQSESYNQAGFKFEGYKVYQLPNSTASAADGV
;
A
#
# COMPACT_ATOMS: atom_id res chain seq x y z
N TYR A 1 3.31 3.76 -5.05
CA TYR A 1 2.09 3.28 -5.73
C TYR A 1 1.85 3.99 -7.05
N VAL A 2 1.02 3.37 -7.89
CA VAL A 2 0.51 3.93 -9.14
C VAL A 2 -1.01 4.03 -9.06
N TYR A 3 -1.55 5.05 -9.69
CA TYR A 3 -2.98 5.26 -9.83
C TYR A 3 -3.27 5.87 -11.20
N ASN A 4 -4.50 5.81 -11.65
CA ASN A 4 -4.89 6.51 -12.87
C ASN A 4 -5.14 7.98 -12.56
N GLY A 5 -4.25 8.86 -13.02
CA GLY A 5 -4.41 10.32 -12.91
C GLY A 5 -5.45 10.91 -13.87
N ASN A 6 -5.93 10.11 -14.81
CA ASN A 6 -7.00 10.50 -15.74
C ASN A 6 -8.36 10.01 -15.20
N THR A 7 -9.26 10.95 -14.92
CA THR A 7 -10.62 10.62 -14.45
C THR A 7 -11.53 10.07 -15.55
N PHE A 8 -11.08 10.06 -16.79
CA PHE A 8 -11.85 9.66 -17.98
C PHE A 8 -11.35 8.35 -18.58
N ASP A 9 -10.90 7.39 -17.77
CA ASP A 9 -10.57 6.07 -18.29
C ASP A 9 -11.83 5.23 -18.55
N ASP A 10 -12.62 5.69 -19.51
CA ASP A 10 -13.80 4.98 -20.00
C ASP A 10 -13.46 3.58 -20.55
N GLN A 11 -12.22 3.39 -21.01
CA GLN A 11 -11.77 2.11 -21.55
C GLN A 11 -11.70 1.04 -20.46
N PHE A 12 -11.17 1.37 -19.28
CA PHE A 12 -11.12 0.40 -18.18
C PHE A 12 -12.53 0.06 -17.70
N LEU A 13 -13.35 1.08 -17.47
CA LEU A 13 -14.74 0.89 -17.06
C LEU A 13 -15.55 0.08 -18.10
N SER A 14 -15.40 0.39 -19.39
CA SER A 14 -16.10 -0.34 -20.44
C SER A 14 -15.62 -1.78 -20.61
N SER A 15 -14.34 -2.06 -20.33
CA SER A 15 -13.77 -3.40 -20.49
C SER A 15 -14.03 -4.30 -19.30
N PHE A 16 -14.08 -3.76 -18.09
CA PHE A 16 -14.13 -4.53 -16.85
C PHE A 16 -15.37 -4.23 -15.98
N GLY A 17 -16.16 -3.21 -16.31
CA GLY A 17 -17.36 -2.84 -15.56
C GLY A 17 -17.08 -2.31 -14.15
N SER A 18 -15.84 -1.91 -13.86
CA SER A 18 -15.42 -1.43 -12.53
C SER A 18 -14.58 -0.16 -12.64
N PRO A 19 -14.50 0.65 -11.60
CA PRO A 19 -13.57 1.76 -11.52
C PRO A 19 -12.11 1.32 -11.66
N VAL A 20 -11.22 2.25 -11.97
CA VAL A 20 -9.79 1.97 -12.12
C VAL A 20 -9.15 1.69 -10.76
N PRO A 21 -8.47 0.54 -10.57
CA PRO A 21 -7.77 0.25 -9.33
C PRO A 21 -6.51 1.09 -9.18
N ALA A 22 -6.03 1.19 -7.95
CA ALA A 22 -4.67 1.60 -7.62
C ALA A 22 -3.84 0.37 -7.23
N GLY A 23 -2.53 0.41 -7.48
CA GLY A 23 -1.61 -0.65 -7.11
C GLY A 23 -0.28 -0.11 -6.61
N GLY A 24 0.41 -0.85 -5.77
CA GLY A 24 1.69 -0.42 -5.22
C GLY A 24 2.53 -1.56 -4.70
N TYR A 25 3.77 -1.20 -4.40
CA TYR A 25 4.72 -2.03 -3.67
C TYR A 25 5.08 -1.34 -2.38
N ASP A 26 5.29 -2.12 -1.33
CA ASP A 26 5.85 -1.66 -0.08
C ASP A 26 6.96 -2.60 0.40
N PHE A 27 7.99 -2.06 1.06
CA PHE A 27 8.97 -2.86 1.79
C PHE A 27 8.38 -3.22 3.16
N LEU A 28 7.91 -4.45 3.30
CA LEU A 28 7.47 -4.98 4.59
C LEU A 28 8.67 -5.29 5.49
N GLU A 29 9.81 -5.69 4.90
CA GLU A 29 11.10 -5.81 5.56
C GLU A 29 12.21 -5.48 4.58
N GLY A 30 13.15 -4.65 4.99
CA GLY A 30 14.37 -4.35 4.25
C GLY A 30 15.58 -5.13 4.77
N PRO A 31 16.77 -4.90 4.18
CA PRO A 31 18.01 -5.50 4.66
C PRO A 31 18.27 -5.12 6.12
N LYS A 32 18.92 -6.02 6.85
CA LYS A 32 19.33 -5.79 8.25
C LYS A 32 20.81 -5.42 8.29
N VAL A 33 21.08 -4.19 8.70
CA VAL A 33 22.43 -3.62 8.74
C VAL A 33 22.67 -2.88 10.06
N ASP A 34 23.91 -2.89 10.53
CA ASP A 34 24.29 -2.06 11.66
C ASP A 34 24.53 -0.62 11.16
N THR A 35 23.51 0.23 11.31
CA THR A 35 23.53 1.60 10.79
C THR A 35 24.35 2.58 11.61
N ASN A 36 24.58 2.28 12.87
CA ASN A 36 25.22 3.19 13.85
C ASN A 36 26.50 2.63 14.48
N GLY A 37 26.88 1.40 14.18
CA GLY A 37 28.11 0.74 14.66
C GLY A 37 28.01 0.22 16.11
N ASP A 38 26.78 -0.02 16.62
CA ASP A 38 26.58 -0.53 17.98
C ASP A 38 26.53 -2.06 18.07
N GLY A 39 26.62 -2.75 16.94
CA GLY A 39 26.60 -4.20 16.83
C GLY A 39 25.17 -4.78 16.80
N VAL A 40 24.14 -3.94 16.77
CA VAL A 40 22.75 -4.34 16.60
C VAL A 40 22.33 -4.09 15.16
N LEU A 41 21.64 -5.06 14.54
CA LEU A 41 21.15 -4.91 13.17
C LEU A 41 19.79 -4.20 13.16
N ASP A 42 19.75 -3.07 12.46
CA ASP A 42 18.51 -2.32 12.17
C ASP A 42 17.95 -2.74 10.81
N THR A 43 16.63 -2.75 10.68
CA THR A 43 15.98 -2.92 9.38
C THR A 43 16.08 -1.63 8.58
N LEU A 44 16.72 -1.67 7.42
CA LEU A 44 16.86 -0.54 6.53
C LEU A 44 15.58 -0.37 5.70
N GLY A 45 14.91 0.75 5.84
CA GLY A 45 13.72 1.08 5.05
C GLY A 45 14.03 1.55 3.63
N MET A 46 13.03 2.11 2.97
CA MET A 46 13.19 2.74 1.65
C MET A 46 14.08 3.99 1.77
N THR A 47 15.14 4.04 0.96
CA THR A 47 16.11 5.14 0.96
C THR A 47 15.94 6.10 -0.21
N SER A 48 15.29 5.66 -1.28
CA SER A 48 14.86 6.53 -2.38
C SER A 48 13.71 5.91 -3.16
N PHE A 49 12.95 6.78 -3.81
CA PHE A 49 11.91 6.42 -4.74
C PHE A 49 11.97 7.37 -5.92
N VAL A 50 12.22 6.85 -7.12
CA VAL A 50 12.36 7.65 -8.33
C VAL A 50 11.56 7.05 -9.48
N TYR A 51 11.37 7.83 -10.54
CA TYR A 51 10.74 7.34 -11.77
C TYR A 51 11.63 7.55 -12.99
N PHE A 52 11.32 6.83 -14.05
CA PHE A 52 11.78 7.10 -15.39
C PHE A 52 10.68 6.84 -16.42
N ALA A 53 10.75 7.49 -17.57
CA ALA A 53 9.73 7.39 -18.59
C ALA A 53 10.31 7.58 -19.99
N ALA A 54 9.91 6.73 -20.91
CA ALA A 54 10.31 6.85 -22.31
C ALA A 54 9.91 8.22 -22.88
N GLY A 55 10.80 8.84 -23.67
CA GLY A 55 10.53 10.14 -24.29
C GLY A 55 10.56 11.35 -23.35
N SER A 56 10.89 11.17 -22.06
CA SER A 56 11.05 12.24 -21.08
C SER A 56 12.52 12.63 -20.88
N SER A 57 12.75 13.73 -20.13
CA SER A 57 14.10 14.12 -19.69
C SER A 57 14.73 13.07 -18.76
N VAL A 58 13.90 12.27 -18.08
CA VAL A 58 14.29 11.14 -17.25
C VAL A 58 14.01 9.86 -18.02
N SER A 59 14.67 9.68 -19.17
CA SER A 59 14.45 8.52 -20.03
C SER A 59 15.20 7.28 -19.55
N ASP A 60 14.71 6.12 -19.98
CA ASP A 60 15.23 4.81 -19.63
C ASP A 60 16.75 4.72 -19.85
N PRO A 61 17.55 4.31 -18.84
CA PRO A 61 18.93 3.96 -19.06
C PRO A 61 19.05 2.70 -19.91
N SER A 62 20.10 2.62 -20.70
CA SER A 62 20.36 1.41 -21.50
C SER A 62 20.76 0.24 -20.61
N THR A 63 20.23 -0.94 -20.92
CA THR A 63 20.66 -2.21 -20.28
C THR A 63 21.76 -2.93 -21.06
N ARG A 64 22.25 -2.33 -22.17
CA ARG A 64 23.17 -2.98 -23.11
C ARG A 64 24.59 -2.43 -23.10
N VAL A 65 24.83 -1.32 -22.42
CA VAL A 65 26.12 -0.63 -22.39
C VAL A 65 26.50 -0.22 -20.98
N TYR A 66 27.80 -0.21 -20.68
CA TYR A 66 28.31 0.14 -19.34
C TYR A 66 27.83 1.52 -18.84
N ALA A 67 27.79 2.51 -19.74
CA ALA A 67 27.27 3.82 -19.37
C ALA A 67 25.82 3.78 -18.84
N GLY A 68 25.02 2.84 -19.32
CA GLY A 68 23.67 2.62 -18.80
C GLY A 68 23.67 2.05 -17.39
N THR A 69 24.63 1.18 -17.05
CA THR A 69 24.81 0.69 -15.67
C THR A 69 25.07 1.84 -14.70
N LEU A 70 25.92 2.78 -15.09
CA LEU A 70 26.23 3.96 -14.28
C LEU A 70 25.00 4.90 -14.13
N GLN A 71 24.14 4.95 -15.13
CA GLN A 71 22.88 5.69 -15.07
C GLN A 71 21.85 5.01 -14.13
N TRP A 72 21.78 3.67 -14.18
CA TRP A 72 20.96 2.89 -13.24
C TRP A 72 21.45 3.07 -11.81
N PHE A 73 22.76 3.11 -11.58
CA PHE A 73 23.33 3.35 -10.25
C PHE A 73 22.87 4.70 -9.69
N ASN A 74 22.87 5.77 -10.50
CA ASN A 74 22.32 7.05 -10.08
C ASN A 74 20.83 6.96 -9.67
N LEU A 75 20.01 6.27 -10.46
CA LEU A 75 18.58 6.08 -10.12
C LEU A 75 18.42 5.31 -8.81
N MET A 76 19.22 4.28 -8.57
CA MET A 76 19.19 3.50 -7.33
C MET A 76 19.53 4.36 -6.11
N GLU A 77 20.39 5.35 -6.27
CA GLU A 77 20.75 6.30 -5.21
C GLU A 77 19.82 7.53 -5.11
N GLY A 78 18.78 7.59 -5.92
CA GLY A 78 17.79 8.68 -5.89
C GLY A 78 18.21 9.92 -6.68
N TYR A 79 19.06 9.76 -7.72
CA TYR A 79 19.51 10.86 -8.58
C TYR A 79 19.01 10.70 -10.01
N LEU A 80 19.10 11.79 -10.78
CA LEU A 80 18.82 11.76 -12.21
C LEU A 80 19.80 10.78 -12.91
N PRO A 81 19.35 10.03 -13.92
CA PRO A 81 20.21 9.06 -14.61
C PRO A 81 21.33 9.73 -15.40
N ARG A 82 21.15 11.00 -15.79
CA ARG A 82 22.11 11.74 -16.60
C ARG A 82 22.42 13.10 -15.98
N PRO A 83 23.72 13.50 -16.03
CA PRO A 83 24.88 12.73 -16.46
C PRO A 83 25.09 11.48 -15.60
N ALA A 84 25.76 10.44 -16.18
CA ALA A 84 25.99 9.18 -15.49
C ALA A 84 26.95 9.35 -14.30
N TYR A 85 26.90 8.41 -13.35
CA TYR A 85 27.87 8.32 -12.26
C TYR A 85 29.31 8.37 -12.79
N PRO A 86 30.26 9.09 -12.15
CA PRO A 86 30.19 9.62 -10.79
C PRO A 86 29.52 11.00 -10.64
N THR A 87 28.98 11.57 -11.71
CA THR A 87 28.24 12.83 -11.59
C THR A 87 26.82 12.52 -11.12
N GLN A 88 26.41 13.14 -10.04
CA GLN A 88 25.07 12.97 -9.47
C GLN A 88 24.33 14.31 -9.48
N GLN A 89 23.20 14.34 -10.13
CA GLN A 89 22.27 15.48 -10.10
C GLN A 89 20.98 15.07 -9.41
N PRO A 90 20.55 15.82 -8.39
CA PRO A 90 19.34 15.48 -7.67
C PRO A 90 18.10 15.73 -8.54
N PHE A 91 17.03 14.99 -8.27
CA PHE A 91 15.70 15.45 -8.59
C PHE A 91 15.42 16.69 -7.75
N VAL A 92 14.64 17.61 -8.30
CA VAL A 92 14.24 18.83 -7.60
C VAL A 92 12.71 18.85 -7.55
N ASP A 93 12.17 18.93 -6.36
CA ASP A 93 10.73 19.10 -6.16
C ASP A 93 10.32 20.47 -6.76
N PRO A 94 9.42 20.48 -7.76
CA PRO A 94 9.02 21.71 -8.44
C PRO A 94 8.20 22.67 -7.57
N ILE A 95 7.71 22.22 -6.40
CA ILE A 95 6.93 23.03 -5.46
C ILE A 95 7.85 23.72 -4.47
N THR A 96 8.80 22.97 -3.89
CA THR A 96 9.69 23.48 -2.84
C THR A 96 10.99 24.03 -3.38
N GLY A 97 11.42 23.59 -4.56
CA GLY A 97 12.72 23.92 -5.16
C GLY A 97 13.90 23.19 -4.51
N PHE A 98 13.67 22.26 -3.59
CA PHE A 98 14.71 21.49 -2.92
C PHE A 98 14.99 20.15 -3.60
N ALA A 99 16.21 19.66 -3.39
CA ALA A 99 16.59 18.31 -3.81
C ALA A 99 15.74 17.28 -3.06
N GLU A 100 15.26 16.27 -3.82
CA GLU A 100 14.36 15.25 -3.29
C GLU A 100 14.78 13.86 -3.80
N LYS A 101 14.81 12.87 -2.88
CA LYS A 101 15.05 11.47 -3.19
C LYS A 101 13.77 10.63 -3.25
N TYR A 102 12.68 11.16 -2.74
CA TYR A 102 11.34 10.55 -2.78
C TYR A 102 10.48 11.31 -3.79
N VAL A 103 10.78 11.07 -5.05
CA VAL A 103 10.17 11.80 -6.17
C VAL A 103 8.69 11.45 -6.28
N LEU A 104 7.84 12.42 -6.59
CA LEU A 104 6.39 12.24 -6.65
C LEU A 104 5.78 11.81 -5.30
N ALA A 105 6.34 12.30 -4.19
CA ALA A 105 5.89 11.95 -2.83
C ALA A 105 4.56 12.62 -2.42
N GLY A 106 3.92 13.34 -3.31
CA GLY A 106 2.63 13.98 -3.03
C GLY A 106 1.46 13.02 -2.89
N ASP A 107 0.38 13.51 -2.32
CA ASP A 107 -0.85 12.75 -2.11
C ASP A 107 -1.94 13.21 -3.07
N PRO A 108 -2.34 12.35 -4.05
CA PRO A 108 -3.40 12.70 -5.00
C PRO A 108 -4.77 12.82 -4.34
N THR A 109 -5.02 12.16 -3.19
CA THR A 109 -6.33 12.20 -2.52
C THR A 109 -6.60 13.55 -1.87
N SER A 110 -5.56 14.23 -1.43
CA SER A 110 -5.62 15.60 -0.88
C SER A 110 -5.12 16.67 -1.85
N ALA A 111 -4.61 16.25 -3.02
CA ALA A 111 -3.96 17.12 -4.02
C ALA A 111 -2.81 17.96 -3.42
N THR A 112 -2.04 17.38 -2.50
CA THR A 112 -0.94 18.07 -1.81
C THR A 112 0.42 17.51 -2.20
N GLY A 113 1.44 18.37 -2.27
CA GLY A 113 2.81 18.00 -2.60
C GLY A 113 3.02 17.71 -4.09
N TRP A 114 4.13 17.09 -4.42
CA TRP A 114 4.52 16.74 -5.79
C TRP A 114 3.75 15.51 -6.28
N VAL A 115 2.60 15.72 -6.90
CA VAL A 115 1.68 14.67 -7.36
C VAL A 115 1.79 14.47 -8.87
N ASP A 116 2.00 13.22 -9.30
CA ASP A 116 1.91 12.84 -10.71
C ASP A 116 0.44 12.93 -11.19
N GLY A 117 0.25 13.41 -12.41
CA GLY A 117 -1.08 13.69 -12.94
C GLY A 117 -1.66 15.07 -12.57
N ILE A 118 -1.03 15.78 -11.63
CA ILE A 118 -1.38 17.17 -11.24
C ILE A 118 -0.24 18.11 -11.58
N ILE A 119 0.95 17.89 -11.03
CA ILE A 119 2.15 18.71 -11.29
C ILE A 119 2.83 18.30 -12.60
N LEU A 120 2.87 17.00 -12.87
CA LEU A 120 3.29 16.49 -14.17
C LEU A 120 2.06 15.95 -14.91
N PRO A 121 2.00 16.10 -16.24
CA PRO A 121 0.96 15.45 -17.03
C PRO A 121 0.94 13.93 -16.80
N PRO A 122 -0.22 13.28 -16.79
CA PRO A 122 -0.31 11.82 -16.74
C PRO A 122 0.51 11.19 -17.88
N GLY A 123 1.17 10.08 -17.60
CA GLY A 123 1.98 9.40 -18.60
C GLY A 123 2.47 8.04 -18.13
N ASP A 124 3.12 7.33 -19.05
CA ASP A 124 3.78 6.04 -18.73
C ASP A 124 4.96 6.32 -17.77
N ARG A 125 4.86 5.82 -16.55
CA ARG A 125 5.89 5.91 -15.52
C ARG A 125 6.35 4.51 -15.15
N ARG A 126 7.67 4.38 -15.01
CA ARG A 126 8.30 3.22 -14.40
C ARG A 126 8.93 3.67 -13.10
N LEU A 127 8.71 2.91 -12.05
CA LEU A 127 9.07 3.29 -10.70
C LEU A 127 10.24 2.45 -10.22
N VAL A 128 11.15 3.08 -9.49
CA VAL A 128 12.26 2.40 -8.81
C VAL A 128 12.18 2.74 -7.35
N MET A 129 11.98 1.72 -6.54
CA MET A 129 11.97 1.78 -5.09
C MET A 129 13.26 1.15 -4.59
N ASN A 130 14.04 1.87 -3.81
CA ASN A 130 15.37 1.45 -3.41
C ASN A 130 15.50 1.37 -1.90
N THR A 131 16.30 0.39 -1.45
CA THR A 131 16.79 0.28 -0.08
C THR A 131 18.32 0.13 -0.16
N GLY A 132 19.05 0.81 0.70
CA GLY A 132 20.51 0.86 0.68
C GLY A 132 21.07 2.25 0.37
N PRO A 133 22.39 2.38 0.09
CA PRO A 133 23.36 1.28 -0.03
C PRO A 133 23.69 0.63 1.32
N PHE A 134 24.14 -0.62 1.29
CA PHE A 134 24.66 -1.34 2.44
C PHE A 134 25.81 -2.26 2.02
N GLU A 135 26.67 -2.62 2.96
CA GLU A 135 27.81 -3.52 2.71
C GLU A 135 27.40 -4.96 2.98
N MET A 136 27.88 -5.89 2.14
CA MET A 136 27.76 -7.31 2.35
C MET A 136 29.16 -7.93 2.39
N VAL A 137 29.43 -8.72 3.40
CA VAL A 137 30.65 -9.51 3.48
C VAL A 137 30.46 -10.88 2.81
N ILE A 138 31.58 -11.59 2.57
CA ILE A 138 31.50 -12.94 1.98
C ILE A 138 30.68 -13.86 2.87
N ASN A 139 29.69 -14.57 2.31
CA ASN A 139 28.70 -15.43 2.95
C ASN A 139 27.62 -14.69 3.75
N ASP A 140 27.52 -13.38 3.64
CA ASP A 140 26.38 -12.66 4.16
C ASP A 140 25.11 -12.93 3.32
N THR A 141 23.96 -12.94 3.96
CA THR A 141 22.65 -13.11 3.33
C THR A 141 21.72 -12.04 3.87
N GLN A 142 21.04 -11.35 2.98
CA GLN A 142 20.05 -10.34 3.30
C GLN A 142 18.68 -10.75 2.76
N ASP A 143 17.67 -10.66 3.59
CA ASP A 143 16.29 -10.88 3.19
C ASP A 143 15.59 -9.53 2.99
N VAL A 144 14.82 -9.45 1.92
CA VAL A 144 13.98 -8.29 1.62
C VAL A 144 12.58 -8.80 1.30
N VAL A 145 11.59 -8.30 2.03
CA VAL A 145 10.19 -8.69 1.82
C VAL A 145 9.42 -7.51 1.23
N VAL A 146 8.80 -7.76 0.09
CA VAL A 146 8.03 -6.75 -0.64
C VAL A 146 6.58 -7.17 -0.74
N GLY A 147 5.68 -6.32 -0.28
CA GLY A 147 4.23 -6.45 -0.48
C GLY A 147 3.82 -5.92 -1.85
N LEU A 148 2.97 -6.66 -2.57
CA LEU A 148 2.22 -6.14 -3.72
C LEU A 148 0.78 -5.89 -3.27
N ILE A 149 0.36 -4.64 -3.28
CA ILE A 149 -0.89 -4.21 -2.67
C ILE A 149 -1.77 -3.56 -3.72
N GLY A 150 -3.06 -3.89 -3.70
CA GLY A 150 -4.07 -3.31 -4.56
C GLY A 150 -5.16 -2.59 -3.76
N GLY A 151 -5.81 -1.62 -4.42
CA GLY A 151 -6.98 -0.95 -3.87
C GLY A 151 -8.00 -0.66 -4.97
N LEU A 152 -9.26 -0.96 -4.71
CA LEU A 152 -10.38 -0.67 -5.60
C LEU A 152 -11.45 0.10 -4.82
N GLY A 153 -11.68 1.33 -5.22
CA GLY A 153 -12.73 2.21 -4.69
C GLY A 153 -13.77 2.53 -5.76
N ILE A 154 -14.60 3.52 -5.50
CA ILE A 154 -15.64 3.96 -6.46
C ILE A 154 -15.11 4.87 -7.57
N ASN A 155 -13.87 5.33 -7.47
CA ASN A 155 -13.15 6.10 -8.49
C ASN A 155 -11.64 5.97 -8.27
N ASN A 156 -10.84 6.55 -9.15
CA ASN A 156 -9.38 6.50 -9.12
C ASN A 156 -8.77 7.00 -7.79
N LEU A 157 -9.29 8.06 -7.19
CA LEU A 157 -8.76 8.62 -5.94
C LEU A 157 -9.18 7.78 -4.72
N SER A 158 -10.43 7.31 -4.69
CA SER A 158 -10.86 6.38 -3.63
C SER A 158 -10.14 5.04 -3.72
N SER A 159 -9.72 4.61 -4.91
CA SER A 159 -8.86 3.43 -5.08
C SER A 159 -7.51 3.61 -4.38
N VAL A 160 -6.92 4.82 -4.41
CA VAL A 160 -5.71 5.15 -3.64
C VAL A 160 -5.97 5.11 -2.13
N ALA A 161 -7.11 5.62 -1.67
CA ALA A 161 -7.47 5.57 -0.25
C ALA A 161 -7.61 4.12 0.26
N VAL A 162 -8.26 3.26 -0.53
CA VAL A 162 -8.37 1.82 -0.23
C VAL A 162 -6.99 1.15 -0.27
N LEU A 163 -6.15 1.48 -1.25
CA LEU A 163 -4.78 0.98 -1.32
C LEU A 163 -4.00 1.29 -0.04
N LYS A 164 -3.99 2.55 0.40
CA LYS A 164 -3.31 2.98 1.63
C LYS A 164 -3.87 2.30 2.89
N TYR A 165 -5.16 1.97 2.89
CA TYR A 165 -5.76 1.20 3.97
C TYR A 165 -5.27 -0.25 3.96
N ASN A 166 -5.28 -0.90 2.79
CA ASN A 166 -4.81 -2.27 2.64
C ASN A 166 -3.32 -2.42 2.96
N ASP A 167 -2.52 -1.41 2.66
CA ASP A 167 -1.09 -1.34 2.95
C ASP A 167 -0.80 -1.48 4.45
N LYS A 168 -1.54 -0.78 5.29
CA LYS A 168 -1.44 -0.91 6.74
C LYS A 168 -1.73 -2.33 7.24
N PHE A 169 -2.67 -3.03 6.57
CA PHE A 169 -2.94 -4.42 6.90
C PHE A 169 -1.88 -5.37 6.40
N ALA A 170 -1.24 -5.08 5.26
CA ALA A 170 -0.12 -5.87 4.76
C ALA A 170 1.06 -5.82 5.75
N GLN A 171 1.42 -4.63 6.23
CA GLN A 171 2.45 -4.47 7.25
C GLN A 171 2.05 -5.16 8.56
N PHE A 172 0.82 -4.94 9.02
CA PHE A 172 0.31 -5.60 10.23
C PHE A 172 0.36 -7.12 10.12
N ALA A 173 -0.02 -7.68 8.97
CA ALA A 173 0.04 -9.11 8.74
C ALA A 173 1.47 -9.64 8.80
N TYR A 174 2.40 -8.93 8.18
CA TYR A 174 3.82 -9.27 8.20
C TYR A 174 4.39 -9.21 9.62
N ASP A 175 4.14 -8.14 10.36
CA ASP A 175 4.64 -7.93 11.73
C ASP A 175 4.10 -8.97 12.74
N ASN A 176 3.04 -9.68 12.36
CA ASN A 176 2.45 -10.78 13.14
C ASN A 176 2.67 -12.16 12.50
N ASP A 177 3.74 -12.34 11.70
CA ASP A 177 4.07 -13.61 11.05
C ASP A 177 2.89 -14.23 10.26
N PHE A 178 2.01 -13.39 9.71
CA PHE A 178 0.74 -13.77 9.07
C PHE A 178 -0.25 -14.52 9.99
N ASP A 179 -0.03 -14.51 11.29
CA ASP A 179 -1.00 -15.00 12.27
C ASP A 179 -2.08 -13.94 12.50
N LEU A 180 -2.99 -13.88 11.55
CA LEU A 180 -4.05 -12.87 11.58
C LEU A 180 -5.15 -13.25 12.57
N PRO A 181 -5.69 -12.28 13.32
CA PRO A 181 -6.77 -12.53 14.25
C PRO A 181 -7.96 -13.13 13.50
N GLN A 182 -8.44 -14.27 13.98
CA GLN A 182 -9.64 -14.87 13.47
C GLN A 182 -10.86 -14.07 13.98
N PRO A 183 -11.93 -13.96 13.19
CA PRO A 183 -13.14 -13.31 13.70
C PRO A 183 -13.68 -14.07 14.92
N PRO A 184 -14.26 -13.36 15.91
CA PRO A 184 -14.88 -14.05 17.03
C PRO A 184 -15.98 -15.00 16.53
N PRO A 185 -16.19 -16.15 17.19
CA PRO A 185 -17.20 -17.11 16.75
C PRO A 185 -18.59 -16.48 16.80
N ALA A 186 -19.37 -16.68 15.75
CA ALA A 186 -20.73 -16.17 15.70
C ALA A 186 -21.59 -16.89 16.76
N PRO A 187 -22.30 -16.16 17.65
CA PRO A 187 -23.18 -16.78 18.61
C PRO A 187 -24.38 -17.44 17.91
N THR A 188 -24.86 -18.53 18.45
CA THR A 188 -26.09 -19.15 17.96
C THR A 188 -27.29 -18.32 18.44
N VAL A 189 -28.10 -17.87 17.50
CA VAL A 189 -29.28 -17.04 17.78
C VAL A 189 -30.50 -17.92 17.82
N SER A 190 -31.24 -17.89 18.96
CA SER A 190 -32.58 -18.48 19.10
C SER A 190 -33.62 -17.41 18.84
N VAL A 191 -34.63 -17.74 18.06
CA VAL A 191 -35.70 -16.82 17.68
C VAL A 191 -37.01 -17.32 18.33
N PHE A 192 -37.70 -16.43 19.03
CA PHE A 192 -38.99 -16.69 19.62
C PHE A 192 -40.01 -15.70 19.08
N GLU A 193 -41.12 -16.20 18.56
CA GLU A 193 -42.19 -15.41 18.02
C GLU A 193 -43.21 -15.08 19.14
N GLY A 194 -43.63 -13.82 19.19
CA GLY A 194 -44.70 -13.34 20.05
C GLY A 194 -45.76 -12.58 19.25
N ASP A 195 -46.84 -12.17 19.91
CA ASP A 195 -47.89 -11.37 19.28
C ASP A 195 -47.38 -9.95 18.97
N GLY A 196 -47.05 -9.72 17.72
CA GLY A 196 -46.53 -8.42 17.24
C GLY A 196 -45.04 -8.14 17.54
N TYR A 197 -44.27 -9.12 18.01
CA TYR A 197 -42.85 -8.96 18.26
C TYR A 197 -42.07 -10.28 18.04
N ILE A 198 -40.76 -10.15 17.85
CA ILE A 198 -39.81 -11.26 17.79
C ILE A 198 -38.76 -11.04 18.87
N THR A 199 -38.46 -12.07 19.65
CA THR A 199 -37.37 -12.07 20.62
C THR A 199 -36.20 -12.84 20.04
N LEU A 200 -35.01 -12.21 20.02
CA LEU A 200 -33.74 -12.84 19.67
C LEU A 200 -32.95 -13.07 20.95
N ASN A 201 -32.49 -14.30 21.14
CA ASN A 201 -31.62 -14.65 22.27
C ASN A 201 -30.37 -15.35 21.74
N TRP A 202 -29.20 -14.80 22.04
CA TRP A 202 -27.87 -15.37 21.71
C TRP A 202 -26.98 -15.52 22.94
N ALA A 203 -27.44 -15.15 24.10
CA ALA A 203 -26.74 -15.37 25.35
C ALA A 203 -26.70 -16.90 25.71
N GLU A 204 -25.85 -17.26 26.66
CA GLU A 204 -25.78 -18.61 27.24
C GLU A 204 -25.13 -19.68 26.33
N THR A 205 -24.50 -19.30 25.22
CA THR A 205 -23.75 -20.24 24.40
C THR A 205 -22.24 -20.09 24.65
N ALA A 206 -21.47 -21.16 24.40
CA ALA A 206 -20.00 -21.09 24.44
C ALA A 206 -19.47 -20.05 23.43
N ALA A 207 -20.07 -19.96 22.25
CA ALA A 207 -19.74 -18.99 21.23
C ALA A 207 -19.99 -17.55 21.70
N TYR A 208 -21.08 -17.28 22.41
CA TYR A 208 -21.35 -16.00 23.03
C TYR A 208 -20.24 -15.59 24.01
N THR A 209 -19.90 -16.48 24.96
CA THR A 209 -18.83 -16.21 25.94
C THR A 209 -17.48 -15.97 25.27
N GLN A 210 -17.15 -16.72 24.22
CA GLN A 210 -15.91 -16.54 23.46
C GLN A 210 -15.91 -15.21 22.69
N SER A 211 -17.04 -14.81 22.12
CA SER A 211 -17.16 -13.52 21.44
C SER A 211 -17.00 -12.35 22.40
N GLU A 212 -17.71 -12.36 23.53
CA GLU A 212 -17.67 -11.29 24.54
C GLU A 212 -16.26 -11.11 25.15
N SER A 213 -15.51 -12.18 25.27
CA SER A 213 -14.14 -12.18 25.81
C SER A 213 -13.06 -12.03 24.74
N TYR A 214 -13.45 -11.88 23.46
CA TYR A 214 -12.49 -11.83 22.37
C TYR A 214 -11.51 -10.65 22.49
N ASN A 215 -10.21 -10.97 22.49
CA ASN A 215 -9.13 -10.03 22.48
C ASN A 215 -7.91 -10.69 21.85
N GLN A 216 -7.65 -10.42 20.57
CA GLN A 216 -6.54 -11.02 19.83
C GLN A 216 -5.83 -9.94 19.00
N ALA A 217 -4.52 -9.86 19.11
CA ALA A 217 -3.69 -8.91 18.38
C ALA A 217 -4.17 -7.44 18.47
N GLY A 218 -4.70 -7.04 19.62
CA GLY A 218 -5.21 -5.70 19.85
C GLY A 218 -6.68 -5.47 19.41
N PHE A 219 -7.28 -6.41 18.69
CA PHE A 219 -8.70 -6.38 18.35
C PHE A 219 -9.52 -6.91 19.51
N LYS A 220 -10.50 -6.12 19.94
CA LYS A 220 -11.41 -6.46 21.00
C LYS A 220 -12.83 -6.47 20.47
N PHE A 221 -13.64 -7.36 21.03
CA PHE A 221 -15.06 -7.34 20.75
C PHE A 221 -15.70 -6.05 21.31
N GLU A 222 -16.46 -5.34 20.48
CA GLU A 222 -17.09 -4.07 20.84
C GLU A 222 -18.62 -4.15 20.92
N GLY A 223 -19.24 -5.26 20.46
CA GLY A 223 -20.68 -5.44 20.53
C GLY A 223 -21.30 -6.04 19.28
N TYR A 224 -22.61 -6.15 19.30
CA TYR A 224 -23.44 -6.66 18.22
C TYR A 224 -24.17 -5.54 17.51
N LYS A 225 -24.33 -5.69 16.18
CA LYS A 225 -25.26 -4.87 15.40
C LYS A 225 -26.39 -5.77 14.92
N VAL A 226 -27.64 -5.37 15.19
CA VAL A 226 -28.83 -6.08 14.74
C VAL A 226 -29.48 -5.26 13.62
N TYR A 227 -29.72 -5.90 12.49
CA TYR A 227 -30.34 -5.29 11.32
C TYR A 227 -31.67 -5.96 11.01
N GLN A 228 -32.68 -5.16 10.71
CA GLN A 228 -33.93 -5.64 10.11
C GLN A 228 -33.85 -5.35 8.61
N LEU A 229 -33.87 -6.41 7.79
CA LEU A 229 -33.80 -6.29 6.33
C LEU A 229 -35.21 -6.31 5.72
N PRO A 230 -35.45 -5.60 4.62
CA PRO A 230 -36.77 -5.51 3.98
C PRO A 230 -37.26 -6.84 3.39
N ASN A 231 -36.35 -7.76 3.05
CA ASN A 231 -36.65 -9.08 2.54
C ASN A 231 -35.47 -10.04 2.71
N SER A 232 -35.65 -11.33 2.41
CA SER A 232 -34.65 -12.38 2.61
C SER A 232 -33.47 -12.34 1.63
N THR A 233 -33.52 -11.51 0.59
CA THR A 233 -32.44 -11.36 -0.42
C THR A 233 -31.64 -10.08 -0.21
N ALA A 234 -32.09 -9.20 0.67
CA ALA A 234 -31.35 -7.98 1.02
C ALA A 234 -30.15 -8.30 1.93
N SER A 235 -29.10 -7.51 1.81
CA SER A 235 -27.86 -7.62 2.60
C SER A 235 -27.67 -6.36 3.44
N ALA A 236 -27.10 -6.49 4.63
CA ALA A 236 -26.65 -5.34 5.43
C ALA A 236 -25.56 -4.51 4.73
N ALA A 237 -24.87 -5.07 3.73
CA ALA A 237 -23.91 -4.36 2.89
C ALA A 237 -24.57 -3.45 1.84
N ASP A 238 -25.88 -3.61 1.58
CA ASP A 238 -26.59 -2.83 0.56
C ASP A 238 -27.03 -1.44 1.07
N GLY A 239 -26.52 -1.02 2.22
CA GLY A 239 -26.74 0.33 2.76
C GLY A 239 -28.05 0.50 3.50
N VAL A 240 -28.20 -0.16 4.64
CA VAL A 240 -29.29 0.06 5.61
C VAL A 240 -28.92 1.19 6.56
#